data_acf9bb6f5e58807c305b05f7df1d3b35
#
_entry.id   acf9bb6f5e58807c305b05f7df1d3b35
#
_cell.length_a   1.000
_cell.length_b   1.000
_cell.length_c   1.000
_cell.angle_alpha   90.00
_cell.angle_beta   90.00
_cell.angle_gamma   90.00
#
_symmetry.space_group_name_H-M   'P 1'
#
loop_
_entity.id
_entity.type
_entity.pdbx_description
1 polymer ?
#
loop_
_entity_poly.entity_id
_entity_poly.type
_entity_poly.pdbx_seq_one_letter_code
_entity_poly.pdbx_strand_id
1 'polypeptide(L)'
;MEISNLFDVSGRTAIVTGGSRGIGYMVAEGLVRNGAKVYITSRKVEELDQAAEQLGHFGDCVALPSDLSDEASMLGFVEEFRNREEKLHILVNNAGAAWGAPLGEFPASGFDKVLDVNVKAPFMLTQSLVPELRATGTSEDPARVVMIGSIDGLRVPFGDNYSYSASKAGVHMLARHMAHHLASEHINVNVIAPGPFESKMMSYVLDDPKRRAGVVASTPLGRIGTPEDIVGATIFLSSRAGAWLTGVTLPVDGGISTHG
;
A
#
# COMPACT_ATOMS: atom_id res chain seq x y z
N MET A 1 12.00 -27.79 -6.21
CA MET A 1 11.47 -26.44 -5.98
C MET A 1 12.54 -25.64 -5.26
N GLU A 2 12.98 -24.54 -5.85
CA GLU A 2 13.95 -23.65 -5.20
C GLU A 2 13.22 -22.48 -4.57
N ILE A 3 13.52 -22.18 -3.30
CA ILE A 3 12.85 -21.13 -2.52
C ILE A 3 13.11 -19.75 -3.14
N SER A 4 14.29 -19.49 -3.69
CA SER A 4 14.63 -18.26 -4.39
C SER A 4 13.64 -17.92 -5.50
N ASN A 5 13.21 -18.92 -6.27
CA ASN A 5 12.23 -18.72 -7.35
C ASN A 5 10.80 -18.45 -6.87
N LEU A 6 10.49 -18.81 -5.60
CA LEU A 6 9.16 -18.53 -5.05
C LEU A 6 8.97 -17.05 -4.68
N PHE A 7 10.03 -16.38 -4.27
CA PHE A 7 9.99 -14.98 -3.85
C PHE A 7 10.48 -14.01 -4.93
N ASP A 8 10.77 -14.52 -6.14
CA ASP A 8 11.26 -13.72 -7.24
C ASP A 8 10.15 -12.79 -7.78
N VAL A 9 10.48 -11.51 -7.88
CA VAL A 9 9.67 -10.45 -8.48
C VAL A 9 10.39 -9.75 -9.63
N SER A 10 11.56 -10.26 -10.05
CA SER A 10 12.34 -9.70 -11.14
C SER A 10 11.58 -9.72 -12.47
N GLY A 11 11.77 -8.70 -13.28
CA GLY A 11 11.08 -8.53 -14.56
C GLY A 11 9.57 -8.20 -14.45
N ARG A 12 9.03 -8.03 -13.24
CA ARG A 12 7.63 -7.61 -13.05
C ARG A 12 7.50 -6.10 -13.16
N THR A 13 6.39 -5.65 -13.73
CA THR A 13 5.97 -4.25 -13.72
C THR A 13 5.07 -4.01 -12.52
N ALA A 14 5.40 -2.99 -11.72
CA ALA A 14 4.65 -2.64 -10.50
C ALA A 14 4.25 -1.16 -10.49
N ILE A 15 3.10 -0.85 -9.89
CA ILE A 15 2.69 0.50 -9.51
C ILE A 15 2.63 0.56 -7.98
N VAL A 16 3.24 1.62 -7.39
CA VAL A 16 3.16 1.91 -5.96
C VAL A 16 2.61 3.32 -5.76
N THR A 17 1.39 3.42 -5.26
CA THR A 17 0.78 4.72 -4.98
C THR A 17 1.30 5.31 -3.67
N GLY A 18 1.53 6.63 -3.62
CA GLY A 18 2.17 7.26 -2.46
C GLY A 18 3.64 6.83 -2.28
N GLY A 19 4.33 6.51 -3.39
CA GLY A 19 5.68 5.94 -3.41
C GLY A 19 6.82 6.92 -3.09
N SER A 20 6.52 8.21 -2.91
CA SER A 20 7.58 9.22 -2.67
C SER A 20 8.15 9.22 -1.25
N ARG A 21 7.53 8.54 -0.28
CA ARG A 21 7.98 8.52 1.12
C ARG A 21 7.32 7.42 1.96
N GLY A 22 7.83 7.21 3.20
CA GLY A 22 7.27 6.30 4.19
C GLY A 22 7.13 4.87 3.66
N ILE A 23 6.04 4.17 4.02
CA ILE A 23 5.81 2.78 3.64
C ILE A 23 5.82 2.61 2.10
N GLY A 24 5.21 3.53 1.36
CA GLY A 24 5.21 3.45 -0.11
C GLY A 24 6.62 3.50 -0.71
N TYR A 25 7.50 4.35 -0.18
CA TYR A 25 8.90 4.40 -0.60
C TYR A 25 9.66 3.11 -0.24
N MET A 26 9.49 2.61 0.99
CA MET A 26 10.09 1.34 1.43
C MET A 26 9.69 0.18 0.51
N VAL A 27 8.40 0.09 0.18
CA VAL A 27 7.87 -0.93 -0.72
C VAL A 27 8.43 -0.76 -2.14
N ALA A 28 8.45 0.46 -2.67
CA ALA A 28 9.01 0.74 -3.99
C ALA A 28 10.50 0.37 -4.06
N GLU A 29 11.28 0.77 -3.04
CA GLU A 29 12.70 0.39 -2.93
C GLU A 29 12.89 -1.12 -2.88
N GLY A 30 12.09 -1.82 -2.08
CA GLY A 30 12.16 -3.27 -2.00
C GLY A 30 11.88 -3.95 -3.34
N LEU A 31 10.88 -3.51 -4.09
CA LEU A 31 10.56 -4.04 -5.40
C LEU A 31 11.64 -3.73 -6.44
N VAL A 32 12.14 -2.48 -6.49
CA VAL A 32 13.23 -2.06 -7.41
C VAL A 32 14.50 -2.87 -7.16
N ARG A 33 14.93 -3.00 -5.89
CA ARG A 33 16.14 -3.76 -5.52
C ARG A 33 16.04 -5.26 -5.85
N ASN A 34 14.82 -5.78 -6.00
CA ASN A 34 14.58 -7.16 -6.40
C ASN A 34 14.19 -7.28 -7.88
N GLY A 35 14.55 -6.29 -8.70
CA GLY A 35 14.51 -6.36 -10.17
C GLY A 35 13.15 -6.10 -10.80
N ALA A 36 12.18 -5.57 -10.06
CA ALA A 36 10.93 -5.10 -10.64
C ALA A 36 11.10 -3.70 -11.24
N LYS A 37 10.41 -3.41 -12.34
CA LYS A 37 10.22 -2.06 -12.87
C LYS A 37 9.06 -1.41 -12.11
N VAL A 38 9.32 -0.30 -11.42
CA VAL A 38 8.35 0.32 -10.51
C VAL A 38 7.93 1.71 -10.97
N TYR A 39 6.64 1.92 -11.11
CA TYR A 39 6.03 3.23 -11.28
C TYR A 39 5.56 3.74 -9.92
N ILE A 40 6.06 4.89 -9.52
CA ILE A 40 5.62 5.56 -8.28
C ILE A 40 4.76 6.77 -8.62
N THR A 41 3.71 7.02 -7.81
CA THR A 41 2.88 8.19 -7.97
C THR A 41 2.63 8.91 -6.64
N SER A 42 2.60 10.22 -6.69
CA SER A 42 2.14 11.11 -5.62
C SER A 42 1.78 12.48 -6.20
N ARG A 43 1.14 13.34 -5.39
CA ARG A 43 0.71 14.68 -5.81
C ARG A 43 1.85 15.70 -5.93
N LYS A 44 2.93 15.49 -5.18
CA LYS A 44 4.03 16.43 -5.09
C LYS A 44 5.14 16.01 -6.06
N VAL A 45 5.21 16.71 -7.18
CA VAL A 45 6.11 16.40 -8.29
C VAL A 45 7.56 16.37 -7.82
N GLU A 46 8.04 17.41 -7.16
CA GLU A 46 9.44 17.51 -6.73
C GLU A 46 9.86 16.39 -5.76
N GLU A 47 9.00 16.07 -4.74
CA GLU A 47 9.26 14.97 -3.81
C GLU A 47 9.23 13.61 -4.54
N LEU A 48 8.41 13.48 -5.58
CA LEU A 48 8.27 12.26 -6.35
C LEU A 48 9.47 12.03 -7.28
N ASP A 49 9.92 13.08 -7.98
CA ASP A 49 11.06 13.02 -8.87
C ASP A 49 12.36 12.69 -8.10
N GLN A 50 12.55 13.33 -6.93
CA GLN A 50 13.68 13.02 -6.05
C GLN A 50 13.65 11.55 -5.58
N ALA A 51 12.47 11.04 -5.23
CA ALA A 51 12.32 9.64 -4.84
C ALA A 51 12.64 8.70 -6.01
N ALA A 52 12.14 8.99 -7.21
CA ALA A 52 12.43 8.18 -8.41
C ALA A 52 13.92 8.19 -8.78
N GLU A 53 14.59 9.35 -8.66
CA GLU A 53 16.03 9.47 -8.87
C GLU A 53 16.82 8.60 -7.87
N GLN A 54 16.47 8.67 -6.58
CA GLN A 54 17.10 7.85 -5.54
C GLN A 54 16.90 6.35 -5.77
N LEU A 55 15.67 5.94 -6.10
CA LEU A 55 15.33 4.56 -6.41
C LEU A 55 15.99 4.07 -7.70
N GLY A 56 16.16 4.98 -8.66
CA GLY A 56 16.84 4.73 -9.94
C GLY A 56 18.29 4.26 -9.81
N HIS A 57 18.95 4.55 -8.67
CA HIS A 57 20.29 4.00 -8.40
C HIS A 57 20.29 2.48 -8.17
N PHE A 58 19.14 1.89 -7.87
CA PHE A 58 19.00 0.46 -7.55
C PHE A 58 18.35 -0.35 -8.68
N GLY A 59 17.67 0.30 -9.62
CA GLY A 59 16.99 -0.34 -10.75
C GLY A 59 15.95 0.57 -11.39
N ASP A 60 15.00 0.02 -12.14
CA ASP A 60 14.05 0.78 -12.92
C ASP A 60 12.94 1.39 -12.05
N CYS A 61 12.94 2.71 -11.88
CA CYS A 61 11.91 3.47 -11.21
C CYS A 61 11.46 4.68 -12.03
N VAL A 62 10.15 4.86 -12.20
CA VAL A 62 9.55 5.94 -12.99
C VAL A 62 8.56 6.73 -12.15
N ALA A 63 8.71 8.04 -12.12
CA ALA A 63 7.77 8.97 -11.50
C ALA A 63 6.62 9.29 -12.46
N LEU A 64 5.38 9.11 -12.01
CA LEU A 64 4.16 9.57 -12.70
C LEU A 64 3.30 10.35 -11.70
N PRO A 65 3.36 11.69 -11.68
CA PRO A 65 2.63 12.48 -10.72
C PRO A 65 1.12 12.43 -10.96
N SER A 66 0.32 12.27 -9.88
CA SER A 66 -1.13 12.31 -9.94
C SER A 66 -1.75 12.59 -8.57
N ASP A 67 -2.87 13.29 -8.55
CA ASP A 67 -3.81 13.30 -7.44
C ASP A 67 -4.88 12.21 -7.66
N LEU A 68 -4.71 11.07 -7.00
CA LEU A 68 -5.62 9.94 -7.14
C LEU A 68 -7.01 10.19 -6.50
N SER A 69 -7.20 11.26 -5.75
CA SER A 69 -8.53 11.66 -5.25
C SER A 69 -9.34 12.46 -6.27
N ASP A 70 -8.69 12.97 -7.31
CA ASP A 70 -9.31 13.59 -8.48
C ASP A 70 -9.41 12.58 -9.62
N GLU A 71 -10.63 12.33 -10.11
CA GLU A 71 -10.89 11.30 -11.11
C GLU A 71 -10.20 11.59 -12.45
N ALA A 72 -10.18 12.84 -12.89
CA ALA A 72 -9.54 13.21 -14.16
C ALA A 72 -8.00 13.03 -14.08
N SER A 73 -7.41 13.43 -12.97
CA SER A 73 -5.97 13.21 -12.70
C SER A 73 -5.61 11.73 -12.63
N MET A 74 -6.46 10.92 -11.97
CA MET A 74 -6.27 9.46 -11.89
C MET A 74 -6.37 8.80 -13.28
N LEU A 75 -7.35 9.18 -14.09
CA LEU A 75 -7.50 8.64 -15.45
C LEU A 75 -6.33 9.05 -16.35
N GLY A 76 -5.84 10.29 -16.21
CA GLY A 76 -4.62 10.74 -16.91
C GLY A 76 -3.39 9.92 -16.52
N PHE A 77 -3.24 9.55 -15.23
CA PHE A 77 -2.20 8.65 -14.77
C PHE A 77 -2.31 7.25 -15.42
N VAL A 78 -3.53 6.69 -15.49
CA VAL A 78 -3.77 5.38 -16.11
C VAL A 78 -3.44 5.41 -17.62
N GLU A 79 -3.82 6.47 -18.33
CA GLU A 79 -3.44 6.65 -19.75
C GLU A 79 -1.93 6.75 -19.94
N GLU A 80 -1.25 7.54 -19.10
CA GLU A 80 0.20 7.69 -19.20
C GLU A 80 0.94 6.38 -18.88
N PHE A 81 0.42 5.57 -17.94
CA PHE A 81 0.91 4.22 -17.71
C PHE A 81 0.72 3.33 -18.94
N ARG A 82 -0.48 3.31 -19.55
CA ARG A 82 -0.81 2.53 -20.77
C ARG A 82 0.04 2.88 -21.97
N ASN A 83 0.45 4.13 -22.10
CA ASN A 83 1.35 4.57 -23.17
C ASN A 83 2.76 3.96 -23.04
N ARG A 84 3.11 3.43 -21.87
CA ARG A 84 4.42 2.88 -21.55
C ARG A 84 4.40 1.37 -21.34
N GLU A 85 3.30 0.83 -20.85
CA GLU A 85 3.16 -0.57 -20.44
C GLU A 85 1.81 -1.15 -20.84
N GLU A 86 1.87 -2.33 -21.46
CA GLU A 86 0.67 -3.12 -21.78
C GLU A 86 0.25 -4.04 -20.62
N LYS A 87 1.13 -4.24 -19.65
CA LYS A 87 1.02 -5.25 -18.59
C LYS A 87 1.32 -4.68 -17.23
N LEU A 88 0.53 -5.07 -16.24
CA LEU A 88 0.75 -4.75 -14.83
C LEU A 88 0.72 -6.04 -14.00
N HIS A 89 1.81 -6.35 -13.32
CA HIS A 89 1.91 -7.54 -12.47
C HIS A 89 1.52 -7.28 -11.02
N ILE A 90 1.87 -6.08 -10.50
CA ILE A 90 1.72 -5.73 -9.09
C ILE A 90 1.16 -4.31 -8.98
N LEU A 91 0.02 -4.15 -8.31
CA LEU A 91 -0.53 -2.86 -7.91
C LEU A 91 -0.51 -2.74 -6.38
N VAL A 92 0.26 -1.80 -5.84
CA VAL A 92 0.28 -1.50 -4.41
C VAL A 92 -0.46 -0.20 -4.16
N ASN A 93 -1.67 -0.30 -3.65
CA ASN A 93 -2.50 0.82 -3.21
C ASN A 93 -2.08 1.25 -1.80
N ASN A 94 -1.09 2.16 -1.73
CA ASN A 94 -0.54 2.65 -0.47
C ASN A 94 -0.90 4.12 -0.18
N ALA A 95 -1.21 4.94 -1.19
CA ALA A 95 -1.60 6.33 -0.97
C ALA A 95 -2.71 6.42 0.08
N GLY A 96 -2.54 7.33 1.05
CA GLY A 96 -3.47 7.45 2.14
C GLY A 96 -3.42 8.82 2.83
N ALA A 97 -4.51 9.14 3.51
CA ALA A 97 -4.66 10.32 4.34
C ALA A 97 -5.19 9.94 5.72
N ALA A 98 -4.88 10.76 6.72
CA ALA A 98 -5.47 10.68 8.05
C ALA A 98 -5.97 12.07 8.47
N TRP A 99 -6.95 12.06 9.35
CA TRP A 99 -7.46 13.26 10.00
C TRP A 99 -7.79 12.92 11.46
N GLY A 100 -7.42 13.82 12.37
CA GLY A 100 -7.70 13.67 13.79
C GLY A 100 -8.39 14.92 14.32
N ALA A 101 -9.49 14.73 15.06
CA ALA A 101 -10.20 15.76 15.82
C ALA A 101 -11.09 15.10 16.89
N PRO A 102 -11.40 15.78 18.02
CA PRO A 102 -12.33 15.28 19.01
C PRO A 102 -13.70 14.95 18.40
N LEU A 103 -14.40 13.96 18.95
CA LEU A 103 -15.70 13.48 18.42
C LEU A 103 -16.73 14.61 18.22
N GLY A 104 -16.79 15.59 19.11
CA GLY A 104 -17.72 16.72 18.99
C GLY A 104 -17.30 17.81 18.00
N GLU A 105 -16.08 17.76 17.46
CA GLU A 105 -15.48 18.80 16.61
C GLU A 105 -14.99 18.25 15.26
N PHE A 106 -15.28 16.99 14.97
CA PHE A 106 -14.76 16.34 13.76
C PHE A 106 -15.44 16.90 12.49
N PRO A 107 -14.70 17.54 11.55
CA PRO A 107 -15.31 18.17 10.40
C PRO A 107 -15.69 17.14 9.32
N ALA A 108 -16.86 17.31 8.69
CA ALA A 108 -17.31 16.46 7.57
C ALA A 108 -16.29 16.40 6.43
N SER A 109 -15.69 17.55 6.08
CA SER A 109 -14.65 17.62 5.03
C SER A 109 -13.40 16.78 5.33
N GLY A 110 -13.02 16.65 6.61
CA GLY A 110 -11.94 15.77 7.03
C GLY A 110 -12.30 14.29 6.90
N PHE A 111 -13.58 13.98 7.15
CA PHE A 111 -14.12 12.63 6.98
C PHE A 111 -14.14 12.23 5.50
N ASP A 112 -14.73 13.08 4.64
CA ASP A 112 -14.86 12.87 3.21
C ASP A 112 -13.49 12.70 2.54
N LYS A 113 -12.55 13.61 2.84
CA LYS A 113 -11.18 13.53 2.32
C LYS A 113 -10.49 12.20 2.61
N VAL A 114 -10.67 11.66 3.83
CA VAL A 114 -10.03 10.39 4.21
C VAL A 114 -10.70 9.22 3.47
N LEU A 115 -12.02 9.21 3.32
CA LEU A 115 -12.72 8.17 2.56
C LEU A 115 -12.40 8.23 1.07
N ASP A 116 -12.33 9.42 0.48
CA ASP A 116 -11.99 9.57 -0.94
C ASP A 116 -10.60 9.02 -1.25
N VAL A 117 -9.59 9.37 -0.45
CA VAL A 117 -8.21 8.92 -0.68
C VAL A 117 -8.00 7.46 -0.29
N ASN A 118 -8.55 7.01 0.84
CA ASN A 118 -8.23 5.69 1.39
C ASN A 118 -9.11 4.56 0.85
N VAL A 119 -10.35 4.85 0.41
CA VAL A 119 -11.32 3.82 0.00
C VAL A 119 -11.68 3.96 -1.47
N LYS A 120 -12.19 5.15 -1.88
CA LYS A 120 -12.67 5.38 -3.24
C LYS A 120 -11.52 5.32 -4.26
N ALA A 121 -10.44 6.06 -4.04
CA ALA A 121 -9.32 6.13 -4.98
C ALA A 121 -8.69 4.75 -5.27
N PRO A 122 -8.32 3.91 -4.28
CA PRO A 122 -7.76 2.59 -4.57
C PRO A 122 -8.74 1.65 -5.27
N PHE A 123 -10.05 1.76 -5.03
CA PHE A 123 -11.06 1.02 -5.78
C PHE A 123 -11.09 1.44 -7.24
N MET A 124 -11.25 2.74 -7.51
CA MET A 124 -11.36 3.30 -8.85
C MET A 124 -10.08 3.05 -9.67
N LEU A 125 -8.90 3.22 -9.05
CA LEU A 125 -7.63 2.93 -9.71
C LEU A 125 -7.50 1.45 -10.06
N THR A 126 -7.82 0.55 -9.12
CA THR A 126 -7.76 -0.88 -9.37
C THR A 126 -8.73 -1.26 -10.50
N GLN A 127 -9.98 -0.76 -10.46
CA GLN A 127 -10.97 -0.99 -11.51
C GLN A 127 -10.46 -0.54 -12.89
N SER A 128 -9.83 0.63 -12.97
CA SER A 128 -9.28 1.16 -14.22
C SER A 128 -8.10 0.35 -14.76
N LEU A 129 -7.33 -0.34 -13.89
CA LEU A 129 -6.15 -1.14 -14.25
C LEU A 129 -6.44 -2.66 -14.36
N VAL A 130 -7.70 -3.10 -14.23
CA VAL A 130 -8.07 -4.52 -14.41
C VAL A 130 -7.61 -5.08 -15.76
N PRO A 131 -7.73 -4.38 -16.91
CA PRO A 131 -7.25 -4.91 -18.17
C PRO A 131 -5.77 -5.28 -18.17
N GLU A 132 -4.90 -4.42 -17.63
CA GLU A 132 -3.45 -4.60 -17.56
C GLU A 132 -3.05 -5.70 -16.55
N LEU A 133 -3.77 -5.80 -15.44
CA LEU A 133 -3.61 -6.89 -14.45
C LEU A 133 -4.02 -8.24 -15.08
N ARG A 134 -5.16 -8.29 -15.76
CA ARG A 134 -5.63 -9.50 -16.46
C ARG A 134 -4.65 -9.97 -17.53
N ALA A 135 -3.97 -9.05 -18.20
CA ALA A 135 -2.99 -9.37 -19.26
C ALA A 135 -1.75 -10.11 -18.73
N THR A 136 -1.54 -10.16 -17.41
CA THR A 136 -0.41 -10.85 -16.78
C THR A 136 -0.80 -12.07 -15.97
N GLY A 137 -2.01 -12.08 -15.41
CA GLY A 137 -2.47 -13.12 -14.48
C GLY A 137 -2.67 -14.47 -15.15
N THR A 138 -2.15 -15.54 -14.52
CA THR A 138 -2.44 -16.93 -14.87
C THR A 138 -2.95 -17.70 -13.65
N SER A 139 -3.43 -18.93 -13.84
CA SER A 139 -3.86 -19.80 -12.71
C SER A 139 -2.70 -20.12 -11.75
N GLU A 140 -1.48 -20.25 -12.27
CA GLU A 140 -0.28 -20.59 -11.50
C GLU A 140 0.41 -19.35 -10.88
N ASP A 141 0.27 -18.20 -11.54
CA ASP A 141 0.87 -16.94 -11.12
C ASP A 141 -0.08 -15.77 -11.41
N PRO A 142 -1.10 -15.56 -10.57
CA PRO A 142 -2.04 -14.46 -10.73
C PRO A 142 -1.37 -13.08 -10.68
N ALA A 143 -1.98 -12.04 -11.24
CA ALA A 143 -1.61 -10.67 -10.93
C ALA A 143 -1.92 -10.32 -9.46
N ARG A 144 -1.28 -9.31 -8.92
CA ARG A 144 -1.35 -8.96 -7.50
C ARG A 144 -1.84 -7.54 -7.26
N VAL A 145 -2.86 -7.42 -6.43
CA VAL A 145 -3.28 -6.14 -5.85
C VAL A 145 -3.04 -6.20 -4.35
N VAL A 146 -2.18 -5.34 -3.84
CA VAL A 146 -1.89 -5.21 -2.42
C VAL A 146 -2.45 -3.89 -1.92
N MET A 147 -3.41 -3.95 -1.01
CA MET A 147 -3.95 -2.77 -0.32
C MET A 147 -3.16 -2.54 0.97
N ILE A 148 -2.67 -1.32 1.19
CA ILE A 148 -2.08 -0.96 2.48
C ILE A 148 -3.20 -0.49 3.41
N GLY A 149 -3.61 -1.42 4.26
CA GLY A 149 -4.57 -1.20 5.34
C GLY A 149 -3.95 -0.50 6.55
N SER A 150 -4.34 -0.94 7.73
CA SER A 150 -3.75 -0.55 9.03
C SER A 150 -4.28 -1.47 10.11
N ILE A 151 -3.53 -1.65 11.20
CA ILE A 151 -4.07 -2.24 12.44
C ILE A 151 -5.23 -1.44 13.01
N ASP A 152 -5.32 -0.14 12.73
CA ASP A 152 -6.44 0.72 13.12
C ASP A 152 -7.76 0.36 12.39
N GLY A 153 -7.72 -0.49 11.39
CA GLY A 153 -8.90 -1.13 10.79
C GLY A 153 -9.25 -2.49 11.41
N LEU A 154 -8.41 -3.01 12.32
CA LEU A 154 -8.60 -4.29 13.02
C LEU A 154 -8.95 -4.11 14.50
N ARG A 155 -8.52 -3.02 15.10
CA ARG A 155 -8.74 -2.69 16.51
C ARG A 155 -9.08 -1.22 16.67
N VAL A 156 -9.55 -0.84 17.85
CA VAL A 156 -9.79 0.58 18.18
C VAL A 156 -8.45 1.30 18.36
N PRO A 157 -8.19 2.38 17.63
CA PRO A 157 -6.97 3.18 17.78
C PRO A 157 -6.98 4.01 19.08
N PHE A 158 -5.80 4.44 19.50
CA PHE A 158 -5.69 5.31 20.69
C PHE A 158 -6.02 6.79 20.42
N GLY A 159 -6.08 7.20 19.15
CA GLY A 159 -6.28 8.59 18.74
C GLY A 159 -7.69 8.88 18.22
N ASP A 160 -8.01 10.17 18.12
CA ASP A 160 -9.29 10.67 17.59
C ASP A 160 -9.31 10.68 16.05
N ASN A 161 -8.95 9.55 15.43
CA ASN A 161 -8.81 9.37 13.99
C ASN A 161 -9.96 8.53 13.39
N TYR A 162 -11.21 8.86 13.75
CA TYR A 162 -12.43 8.11 13.42
C TYR A 162 -12.57 7.78 11.92
N SER A 163 -12.38 8.77 11.05
CA SER A 163 -12.46 8.56 9.60
C SER A 163 -11.35 7.62 9.09
N TYR A 164 -10.16 7.69 9.70
CA TYR A 164 -9.04 6.82 9.32
C TYR A 164 -9.33 5.36 9.66
N SER A 165 -9.71 5.06 10.91
CA SER A 165 -10.04 3.68 11.33
C SER A 165 -11.21 3.12 10.53
N ALA A 166 -12.27 3.91 10.31
CA ALA A 166 -13.40 3.53 9.46
C ALA A 166 -12.96 3.24 8.02
N SER A 167 -12.10 4.10 7.43
CA SER A 167 -11.58 3.89 6.08
C SER A 167 -10.72 2.63 5.97
N LYS A 168 -9.88 2.34 6.97
CA LYS A 168 -9.00 1.17 6.95
C LYS A 168 -9.78 -0.14 7.17
N ALA A 169 -10.80 -0.15 8.02
CA ALA A 169 -11.75 -1.25 8.11
C ALA A 169 -12.51 -1.46 6.79
N GLY A 170 -12.93 -0.35 6.15
CA GLY A 170 -13.56 -0.37 4.83
C GLY A 170 -12.65 -0.98 3.75
N VAL A 171 -11.37 -0.60 3.71
CA VAL A 171 -10.38 -1.16 2.79
C VAL A 171 -10.21 -2.68 2.98
N HIS A 172 -10.20 -3.16 4.23
CA HIS A 172 -10.09 -4.59 4.50
C HIS A 172 -11.29 -5.36 3.94
N MET A 173 -12.51 -4.83 4.10
CA MET A 173 -13.72 -5.45 3.53
C MET A 173 -13.75 -5.32 2.00
N LEU A 174 -13.40 -4.15 1.47
CA LEU A 174 -13.33 -3.89 0.03
C LEU A 174 -12.37 -4.86 -0.67
N ALA A 175 -11.19 -5.08 -0.11
CA ALA A 175 -10.21 -6.02 -0.64
C ALA A 175 -10.77 -7.45 -0.70
N ARG A 176 -11.48 -7.93 0.33
CA ARG A 176 -12.14 -9.25 0.32
C ARG A 176 -13.20 -9.34 -0.78
N HIS A 177 -14.00 -8.28 -0.94
CA HIS A 177 -15.06 -8.25 -1.96
C HIS A 177 -14.45 -8.28 -3.37
N MET A 178 -13.41 -7.47 -3.61
CA MET A 178 -12.68 -7.47 -4.89
C MET A 178 -11.98 -8.81 -5.14
N ALA A 179 -11.37 -9.42 -4.12
CA ALA A 179 -10.74 -10.72 -4.22
C ALA A 179 -11.72 -11.79 -4.72
N HIS A 180 -12.95 -11.81 -4.19
CA HIS A 180 -13.98 -12.74 -4.60
C HIS A 180 -14.34 -12.60 -6.10
N HIS A 181 -14.48 -11.37 -6.58
CA HIS A 181 -14.88 -11.12 -7.98
C HIS A 181 -13.72 -11.25 -8.97
N LEU A 182 -12.49 -10.85 -8.58
CA LEU A 182 -11.35 -10.84 -9.48
C LEU A 182 -10.59 -12.18 -9.53
N ALA A 183 -10.88 -13.13 -8.63
CA ALA A 183 -10.22 -14.43 -8.60
C ALA A 183 -10.37 -15.22 -9.91
N SER A 184 -11.56 -15.18 -10.54
CA SER A 184 -11.81 -15.83 -11.83
C SER A 184 -11.03 -15.19 -12.99
N GLU A 185 -10.49 -14.00 -12.79
CA GLU A 185 -9.67 -13.26 -13.75
C GLU A 185 -8.17 -13.41 -13.45
N HIS A 186 -7.81 -14.33 -12.55
CA HIS A 186 -6.43 -14.55 -12.10
C HIS A 186 -5.79 -13.29 -11.50
N ILE A 187 -6.54 -12.56 -10.69
CA ILE A 187 -6.07 -11.38 -9.96
C ILE A 187 -6.31 -11.62 -8.46
N ASN A 188 -5.25 -11.69 -7.69
CA ASN A 188 -5.32 -11.79 -6.23
C ASN A 188 -5.35 -10.40 -5.60
N VAL A 189 -6.23 -10.22 -4.62
CA VAL A 189 -6.33 -8.96 -3.85
C VAL A 189 -6.14 -9.26 -2.38
N ASN A 190 -5.10 -8.68 -1.77
CA ASN A 190 -4.78 -8.89 -0.36
C ASN A 190 -4.51 -7.55 0.34
N VAL A 191 -4.53 -7.57 1.65
CA VAL A 191 -4.24 -6.41 2.50
C VAL A 191 -2.99 -6.69 3.32
N ILE A 192 -2.08 -5.73 3.40
CA ILE A 192 -1.11 -5.63 4.48
C ILE A 192 -1.66 -4.60 5.46
N ALA A 193 -1.73 -4.94 6.75
CA ALA A 193 -2.17 -4.06 7.83
C ALA A 193 -0.95 -3.68 8.72
N PRO A 194 -0.23 -2.58 8.40
CA PRO A 194 0.94 -2.19 9.16
C PRO A 194 0.58 -1.69 10.56
N GLY A 195 1.47 -1.95 11.52
CA GLY A 195 1.57 -1.26 12.78
C GLY A 195 2.39 0.04 12.66
N PRO A 196 3.11 0.46 13.70
CA PRO A 196 3.94 1.66 13.68
C PRO A 196 5.22 1.46 12.86
N PHE A 197 5.37 2.29 11.83
CA PHE A 197 6.56 2.43 11.00
C PHE A 197 7.02 3.88 10.98
N GLU A 198 8.31 4.12 10.75
CA GLU A 198 8.84 5.46 10.49
C GLU A 198 8.15 6.05 9.25
N SER A 199 7.42 7.15 9.44
CA SER A 199 6.76 7.85 8.35
C SER A 199 6.37 9.27 8.78
N LYS A 200 6.16 10.18 7.82
CA LYS A 200 5.65 11.51 8.12
C LYS A 200 4.29 11.48 8.84
N MET A 201 3.48 10.47 8.58
CA MET A 201 2.19 10.27 9.24
C MET A 201 2.36 9.97 10.75
N MET A 202 3.45 9.31 11.13
CA MET A 202 3.75 8.94 12.51
C MET A 202 4.74 9.90 13.21
N SER A 203 5.27 10.91 12.50
CA SER A 203 6.29 11.82 13.05
C SER A 203 5.82 12.52 14.34
N TYR A 204 4.55 12.91 14.42
CA TYR A 204 3.98 13.55 15.62
C TYR A 204 4.03 12.67 16.89
N VAL A 205 4.21 11.36 16.73
CA VAL A 205 4.40 10.39 17.82
C VAL A 205 5.86 9.98 17.91
N LEU A 206 6.50 9.60 16.80
CA LEU A 206 7.81 8.96 16.82
C LEU A 206 8.97 9.96 16.97
N ASP A 207 8.77 11.23 16.68
CA ASP A 207 9.78 12.28 16.88
C ASP A 207 9.88 12.71 18.36
N ASP A 208 8.87 12.41 19.19
CA ASP A 208 8.90 12.60 20.62
C ASP A 208 9.44 11.33 21.31
N PRO A 209 10.61 11.39 22.01
CA PRO A 209 11.23 10.21 22.60
C PRO A 209 10.35 9.48 23.63
N LYS A 210 9.50 10.23 24.37
CA LYS A 210 8.62 9.65 25.39
C LYS A 210 7.44 8.92 24.75
N ARG A 211 6.84 9.51 23.71
CA ARG A 211 5.74 8.88 22.94
C ARG A 211 6.26 7.66 22.18
N ARG A 212 7.45 7.79 21.55
CA ARG A 212 8.13 6.67 20.88
C ARG A 212 8.36 5.50 21.83
N ALA A 213 8.89 5.76 23.02
CA ALA A 213 9.08 4.72 24.05
C ALA A 213 7.75 4.06 24.44
N GLY A 214 6.66 4.82 24.52
CA GLY A 214 5.32 4.29 24.75
C GLY A 214 4.85 3.34 23.64
N VAL A 215 5.06 3.71 22.37
CA VAL A 215 4.76 2.84 21.21
C VAL A 215 5.57 1.56 21.26
N VAL A 216 6.88 1.66 21.50
CA VAL A 216 7.78 0.50 21.61
C VAL A 216 7.33 -0.42 22.77
N ALA A 217 6.98 0.15 23.92
CA ALA A 217 6.51 -0.63 25.09
C ALA A 217 5.16 -1.33 24.84
N SER A 218 4.29 -0.75 23.99
CA SER A 218 3.01 -1.37 23.61
C SER A 218 3.14 -2.39 22.48
N THR A 219 4.32 -2.50 21.85
CA THR A 219 4.58 -3.47 20.78
C THR A 219 5.16 -4.75 21.40
N PRO A 220 4.49 -5.91 21.29
CA PRO A 220 4.99 -7.16 21.88
C PRO A 220 6.43 -7.53 21.47
N LEU A 221 6.81 -7.27 20.21
CA LEU A 221 8.19 -7.48 19.75
C LEU A 221 9.17 -6.39 20.20
N GLY A 222 8.75 -5.40 20.98
CA GLY A 222 9.63 -4.39 21.61
C GLY A 222 10.32 -3.42 20.65
N ARG A 223 9.80 -3.26 19.43
CA ARG A 223 10.33 -2.32 18.43
C ARG A 223 9.26 -1.83 17.47
N ILE A 224 9.51 -0.75 16.77
CA ILE A 224 8.74 -0.35 15.58
C ILE A 224 9.17 -1.16 14.35
N GLY A 225 8.34 -1.18 13.33
CA GLY A 225 8.64 -1.85 12.07
C GLY A 225 9.77 -1.19 11.29
N THR A 226 10.57 -1.99 10.60
CA THR A 226 11.66 -1.58 9.72
C THR A 226 11.27 -1.74 8.24
N PRO A 227 12.00 -1.15 7.29
CA PRO A 227 11.74 -1.36 5.86
C PRO A 227 11.68 -2.84 5.48
N GLU A 228 12.54 -3.68 6.04
CA GLU A 228 12.58 -5.13 5.75
C GLU A 228 11.29 -5.84 6.15
N ASP A 229 10.64 -5.43 7.24
CA ASP A 229 9.40 -6.04 7.71
C ASP A 229 8.26 -5.85 6.68
N ILE A 230 8.10 -4.63 6.15
CA ILE A 230 7.04 -4.33 5.18
C ILE A 230 7.38 -4.84 3.78
N VAL A 231 8.65 -4.77 3.38
CA VAL A 231 9.14 -5.29 2.10
C VAL A 231 8.98 -6.80 2.03
N GLY A 232 9.38 -7.53 3.09
CA GLY A 232 9.23 -8.99 3.16
C GLY A 232 7.78 -9.42 2.97
N ALA A 233 6.84 -8.78 3.66
CA ALA A 233 5.41 -9.04 3.51
C ALA A 233 4.90 -8.71 2.10
N THR A 234 5.37 -7.59 1.52
CA THR A 234 4.99 -7.18 0.16
C THR A 234 5.50 -8.17 -0.88
N ILE A 235 6.77 -8.56 -0.83
CA ILE A 235 7.34 -9.54 -1.76
C ILE A 235 6.63 -10.90 -1.61
N PHE A 236 6.34 -11.34 -0.38
CA PHE A 236 5.58 -12.56 -0.14
C PHE A 236 4.23 -12.55 -0.87
N LEU A 237 3.43 -11.51 -0.69
CA LEU A 237 2.11 -11.39 -1.33
C LEU A 237 2.22 -11.11 -2.84
N SER A 238 3.32 -10.54 -3.32
CA SER A 238 3.51 -10.14 -4.72
C SER A 238 4.23 -11.17 -5.58
N SER A 239 4.75 -12.24 -4.98
CA SER A 239 5.49 -13.30 -5.66
C SER A 239 4.67 -14.60 -5.79
N ARG A 240 5.27 -15.64 -6.35
CA ARG A 240 4.67 -16.98 -6.43
C ARG A 240 4.44 -17.62 -5.06
N ALA A 241 5.18 -17.17 -4.03
CA ALA A 241 4.95 -17.63 -2.65
C ALA A 241 3.53 -17.29 -2.15
N GLY A 242 2.97 -16.17 -2.61
CA GLY A 242 1.59 -15.74 -2.31
C GLY A 242 0.54 -16.13 -3.35
N ALA A 243 0.86 -16.98 -4.34
CA ALA A 243 -0.05 -17.26 -5.47
C ALA A 243 -1.41 -17.84 -5.05
N TRP A 244 -1.46 -18.56 -3.93
CA TRP A 244 -2.70 -19.20 -3.41
C TRP A 244 -3.37 -18.38 -2.29
N LEU A 245 -3.02 -17.08 -2.17
CA LEU A 245 -3.58 -16.18 -1.18
C LEU A 245 -4.39 -15.07 -1.88
N THR A 246 -5.69 -15.01 -1.59
CA THR A 246 -6.55 -13.89 -1.98
C THR A 246 -7.56 -13.59 -0.89
N GLY A 247 -7.91 -12.32 -0.68
CA GLY A 247 -8.84 -11.87 0.35
C GLY A 247 -8.29 -11.88 1.78
N VAL A 248 -6.98 -12.10 1.98
CA VAL A 248 -6.38 -12.10 3.32
C VAL A 248 -6.03 -10.68 3.79
N THR A 249 -6.08 -10.48 5.10
CA THR A 249 -5.49 -9.33 5.77
C THR A 249 -4.32 -9.83 6.60
N LEU A 250 -3.12 -9.38 6.27
CA LEU A 250 -1.86 -9.75 6.93
C LEU A 250 -1.39 -8.61 7.84
N PRO A 251 -1.51 -8.71 9.18
CA PRO A 251 -0.92 -7.74 10.09
C PRO A 251 0.61 -7.82 10.04
N VAL A 252 1.25 -6.65 9.95
CA VAL A 252 2.72 -6.49 10.05
C VAL A 252 2.97 -5.43 11.11
N ASP A 253 2.87 -5.81 12.37
CA ASP A 253 2.66 -4.88 13.47
C ASP A 253 3.41 -5.22 14.78
N GLY A 254 4.26 -6.23 14.74
CA GLY A 254 4.98 -6.68 15.93
C GLY A 254 4.09 -7.24 17.05
N GLY A 255 2.84 -7.63 16.70
CA GLY A 255 1.90 -8.24 17.62
C GLY A 255 0.93 -7.24 18.30
N ILE A 256 0.95 -5.96 17.95
CA ILE A 256 0.08 -4.94 18.57
C ILE A 256 -1.41 -5.30 18.44
N SER A 257 -1.83 -5.84 17.31
CA SER A 257 -3.25 -6.18 17.07
C SER A 257 -3.71 -7.47 17.78
N THR A 258 -2.82 -8.19 18.46
CA THR A 258 -3.20 -9.38 19.25
C THR A 258 -3.81 -9.03 20.60
N HIS A 259 -3.70 -7.77 21.00
CA HIS A 259 -4.24 -7.24 22.26
C HIS A 259 -5.36 -6.26 21.88
N GLY A 260 -6.60 -6.64 22.18
CA GLY A 260 -7.82 -5.85 21.99
C GLY A 260 -8.16 -5.00 23.19
#